data_0a74c888f5e682490e309d6ab16599de
#
_entry.id   0a74c888f5e682490e309d6ab16599de
#
_cell.length_a   1.000
_cell.length_b   1.000
_cell.length_c   1.000
_cell.angle_alpha   90.00
_cell.angle_beta   90.00
_cell.angle_gamma   90.00
#
_symmetry.space_group_name_H-M   'P 1'
#
loop_
_entity.id
_entity.type
_entity.pdbx_description
1 polymer ?
#
loop_
_entity_poly.entity_id
_entity_poly.type
_entity_poly.pdbx_seq_one_letter_code
_entity_poly.pdbx_strand_id
1 'polypeptide(L)'
;MKVVDLFNQEEHIFTNRKKRQKGLFDDYDGFVEKFKPKKTTDDCYTPPAVYDYVLQYVADHCDIDGMTVVRPFYPGGDYESLVYPDNCVVIDNPPFSIVSQIVRFYLKRGIKFFLFAPHLTLFGADLDCTRIVCGADIVYENGAKVKTSFLSNMFGESGVIGDPVLYKGIDAICSAPKAELPKYKYLSLIHI
;
A
#
# COMPACT_ATOMS: atom_id res chain seq x y z
N MET A 1 -18.43 35.45 14.40
CA MET A 1 -18.89 35.19 13.02
C MET A 1 -20.37 34.87 13.15
N LYS A 2 -21.23 35.72 12.57
CA LYS A 2 -22.69 35.50 12.55
C LYS A 2 -22.99 34.66 11.31
N VAL A 3 -23.71 33.58 11.48
CA VAL A 3 -24.21 32.75 10.37
C VAL A 3 -25.73 32.81 10.45
N VAL A 4 -26.37 33.24 9.38
CA VAL A 4 -27.82 33.28 9.25
C VAL A 4 -28.27 32.03 8.55
N ASP A 5 -29.18 31.28 9.16
CA ASP A 5 -29.82 30.14 8.52
C ASP A 5 -30.82 30.66 7.47
N LEU A 6 -30.59 30.34 6.22
CA LEU A 6 -31.41 30.78 5.06
C LEU A 6 -32.84 30.19 5.08
N PHE A 7 -33.11 29.18 5.89
CA PHE A 7 -34.41 28.54 5.93
C PHE A 7 -35.30 28.97 7.10
N ASN A 8 -34.71 29.32 8.25
CA ASN A 8 -35.47 29.61 9.47
C ASN A 8 -35.31 31.04 9.98
N GLN A 9 -34.50 31.90 9.35
CA GLN A 9 -34.21 33.26 9.78
C GLN A 9 -33.74 33.42 11.24
N GLU A 10 -33.24 32.35 11.88
CA GLU A 10 -32.69 32.40 13.22
C GLU A 10 -31.17 32.69 13.18
N GLU A 11 -30.76 33.70 13.97
CA GLU A 11 -29.35 34.04 14.13
C GLU A 11 -28.68 33.05 15.11
N HIS A 12 -27.81 32.17 14.63
CA HIS A 12 -26.97 31.36 15.49
C HIS A 12 -25.70 32.13 15.86
N ILE A 13 -25.58 32.51 17.13
CA ILE A 13 -24.36 33.10 17.68
C ILE A 13 -23.42 31.96 18.11
N PHE A 14 -22.38 31.74 17.34
CA PHE A 14 -21.30 30.86 17.77
C PHE A 14 -20.47 31.57 18.87
N THR A 15 -20.74 31.25 20.13
CA THR A 15 -19.88 31.68 21.23
C THR A 15 -18.51 31.02 21.07
N ASN A 16 -17.47 31.86 21.15
CA ASN A 16 -16.07 31.40 21.08
C ASN A 16 -15.85 30.18 21.96
N ARG A 17 -15.39 29.08 21.34
CA ARG A 17 -14.86 27.92 22.06
C ARG A 17 -13.89 28.43 23.12
N LYS A 18 -14.15 28.12 24.38
CA LYS A 18 -13.20 28.32 25.48
C LYS A 18 -11.82 27.92 24.99
N LYS A 19 -10.87 28.86 25.00
CA LYS A 19 -9.45 28.55 24.75
C LYS A 19 -9.09 27.39 25.67
N ARG A 20 -8.86 26.19 25.11
CA ARG A 20 -8.23 25.11 25.85
C ARG A 20 -6.92 25.70 26.37
N GLN A 21 -6.76 25.77 27.67
CA GLN A 21 -5.45 26.01 28.26
C GLN A 21 -4.50 24.99 27.64
N LYS A 22 -3.45 25.48 26.98
CA LYS A 22 -2.34 24.63 26.56
C LYS A 22 -1.79 24.01 27.84
N GLY A 23 -2.08 22.70 28.07
CA GLY A 23 -1.33 21.94 29.06
C GLY A 23 0.16 22.07 28.72
N LEU A 24 0.98 22.31 29.71
CA LEU A 24 2.43 22.19 29.56
C LEU A 24 2.73 20.84 28.90
N PHE A 25 3.69 20.84 27.97
CA PHE A 25 4.12 19.64 27.29
C PHE A 25 4.81 18.70 28.30
N ASP A 26 4.04 17.78 28.91
CA ASP A 26 4.58 16.73 29.77
C ASP A 26 5.16 15.56 28.99
N ASP A 27 4.97 15.52 27.66
CA ASP A 27 5.43 14.45 26.78
C ASP A 27 6.27 15.02 25.62
N TYR A 28 7.53 15.35 25.93
CA TYR A 28 8.47 15.82 24.92
C TYR A 28 8.79 14.73 23.90
N ASP A 29 8.85 13.47 24.30
CA ASP A 29 9.15 12.34 23.43
C ASP A 29 8.00 12.08 22.45
N GLY A 30 6.75 12.15 22.92
CA GLY A 30 5.56 12.08 22.04
C GLY A 30 5.44 13.29 21.10
N PHE A 31 5.99 14.44 21.49
CA PHE A 31 6.06 15.62 20.63
C PHE A 31 7.10 15.42 19.51
N VAL A 32 8.28 14.93 19.84
CA VAL A 32 9.36 14.63 18.87
C VAL A 32 8.94 13.54 17.90
N GLU A 33 8.19 12.51 18.36
CA GLU A 33 7.67 11.46 17.47
C GLU A 33 6.71 11.98 16.40
N LYS A 34 5.98 13.07 16.66
CA LYS A 34 5.10 13.69 15.67
C LYS A 34 5.85 14.34 14.50
N PHE A 35 7.13 14.69 14.70
CA PHE A 35 7.98 15.28 13.68
C PHE A 35 8.89 14.29 12.96
N LYS A 36 8.91 13.00 13.39
CA LYS A 36 9.53 11.97 12.58
C LYS A 36 8.79 11.88 11.25
N PRO A 37 9.48 11.85 10.10
CA PRO A 37 8.84 11.69 8.81
C PRO A 37 7.98 10.44 8.87
N LYS A 38 6.66 10.61 8.76
CA LYS A 38 5.73 9.47 8.69
C LYS A 38 6.01 8.79 7.37
N LYS A 39 6.36 7.50 7.42
CA LYS A 39 6.44 6.66 6.23
C LYS A 39 5.08 6.76 5.52
N THR A 40 5.11 7.17 4.27
CA THR A 40 3.92 7.27 3.44
C THR A 40 3.51 5.88 2.93
N THR A 41 2.32 5.77 2.32
CA THR A 41 1.92 4.54 1.62
C THR A 41 2.83 4.22 0.44
N ASP A 42 3.62 5.17 -0.02
CA ASP A 42 4.60 5.00 -1.08
C ASP A 42 5.90 4.33 -0.60
N ASP A 43 6.15 4.31 0.72
CA ASP A 43 7.30 3.63 1.35
C ASP A 43 6.90 2.25 1.93
N CYS A 44 5.88 1.62 1.36
CA CYS A 44 5.35 0.35 1.87
C CYS A 44 6.13 -0.84 1.32
N TYR A 45 6.98 -1.43 2.14
CA TYR A 45 7.60 -2.70 1.79
C TYR A 45 6.61 -3.85 1.96
N THR A 46 6.49 -4.65 0.91
CA THR A 46 5.67 -5.86 0.94
C THR A 46 6.34 -6.90 1.85
N PRO A 47 5.59 -7.52 2.78
CA PRO A 47 6.13 -8.60 3.59
C PRO A 47 6.71 -9.72 2.71
N PRO A 48 7.91 -10.26 3.01
CA PRO A 48 8.57 -11.25 2.17
C PRO A 48 7.68 -12.44 1.83
N ALA A 49 6.96 -13.01 2.81
CA ALA A 49 6.08 -14.14 2.58
C ALA A 49 4.93 -13.85 1.59
N VAL A 50 4.41 -12.62 1.57
CA VAL A 50 3.40 -12.20 0.59
C VAL A 50 4.02 -12.03 -0.79
N TYR A 51 5.23 -11.45 -0.85
CA TYR A 51 5.94 -11.30 -2.10
C TYR A 51 6.29 -12.65 -2.73
N ASP A 52 6.83 -13.57 -1.95
CA ASP A 52 7.19 -14.91 -2.41
C ASP A 52 5.99 -15.68 -2.93
N TYR A 53 4.84 -15.57 -2.24
CA TYR A 53 3.60 -16.18 -2.70
C TYR A 53 3.11 -15.57 -4.03
N VAL A 54 3.17 -14.26 -4.19
CA VAL A 54 2.79 -13.57 -5.42
C VAL A 54 3.75 -13.93 -6.56
N LEU A 55 5.05 -14.03 -6.29
CA LEU A 55 6.04 -14.46 -7.27
C LEU A 55 5.76 -15.88 -7.76
N GLN A 56 5.45 -16.81 -6.85
CA GLN A 56 5.07 -18.17 -7.20
C GLN A 56 3.76 -18.21 -8.01
N TYR A 57 2.76 -17.43 -7.60
CA TYR A 57 1.50 -17.29 -8.34
C TYR A 57 1.73 -16.83 -9.78
N VAL A 58 2.60 -15.84 -9.99
CA VAL A 58 2.93 -15.36 -11.35
C VAL A 58 3.66 -16.43 -12.15
N ALA A 59 4.58 -17.17 -11.55
CA ALA A 59 5.30 -18.28 -12.21
C ALA A 59 4.35 -19.41 -12.64
N ASP A 60 3.30 -19.69 -11.83
CA ASP A 60 2.33 -20.74 -12.13
C ASP A 60 1.31 -20.34 -13.21
N HIS A 61 1.07 -19.04 -13.43
CA HIS A 61 0.00 -18.55 -14.32
C HIS A 61 0.52 -17.81 -15.55
N CYS A 62 1.78 -17.41 -15.58
CA CYS A 62 2.41 -16.67 -16.67
C CYS A 62 3.69 -17.36 -17.13
N ASP A 63 3.93 -17.35 -18.42
CA ASP A 63 5.21 -17.83 -18.96
C ASP A 63 6.31 -16.79 -18.69
N ILE A 64 7.01 -16.99 -17.59
CA ILE A 64 8.15 -16.20 -17.15
C ILE A 64 9.45 -17.02 -17.05
N ASP A 65 9.44 -18.24 -17.56
CA ASP A 65 10.61 -19.12 -17.53
C ASP A 65 11.80 -18.50 -18.27
N GLY A 66 12.93 -18.46 -17.61
CA GLY A 66 14.16 -17.87 -18.13
C GLY A 66 14.14 -16.31 -18.17
N MET A 67 13.11 -15.66 -17.65
CA MET A 67 13.09 -14.20 -17.53
C MET A 67 13.79 -13.74 -16.25
N THR A 68 14.40 -12.55 -16.34
CA THR A 68 14.96 -11.89 -15.17
C THR A 68 13.87 -11.13 -14.44
N VAL A 69 13.61 -11.50 -13.17
CA VAL A 69 12.68 -10.74 -12.31
C VAL A 69 13.39 -9.47 -11.82
N VAL A 70 12.79 -8.32 -12.09
CA VAL A 70 13.33 -7.00 -11.72
C VAL A 70 12.43 -6.35 -10.67
N ARG A 71 13.04 -5.74 -9.64
CA ARG A 71 12.35 -5.03 -8.55
C ARG A 71 12.83 -3.58 -8.45
N PRO A 72 12.30 -2.67 -9.27
CA PRO A 72 12.76 -1.29 -9.35
C PRO A 72 12.40 -0.45 -8.11
N PHE A 73 11.38 -0.87 -7.36
CA PHE A 73 10.85 -0.11 -6.22
C PHE A 73 11.42 -0.59 -4.88
N TYR A 74 12.44 -1.44 -4.90
CA TYR A 74 13.23 -1.71 -3.72
C TYR A 74 13.96 -0.43 -3.28
N PRO A 75 14.29 -0.21 -1.99
CA PRO A 75 14.73 1.09 -1.47
C PRO A 75 15.76 1.80 -2.33
N GLY A 76 15.44 3.03 -2.74
CA GLY A 76 16.32 3.90 -3.51
C GLY A 76 16.39 3.62 -5.02
N GLY A 77 15.53 2.72 -5.55
CA GLY A 77 15.45 2.46 -6.98
C GLY A 77 14.70 3.57 -7.73
N ASP A 78 15.27 3.98 -8.88
CA ASP A 78 14.61 4.85 -9.85
C ASP A 78 14.22 4.00 -11.06
N TYR A 79 12.91 3.75 -11.24
CA TYR A 79 12.39 2.90 -12.31
C TYR A 79 12.60 3.50 -13.71
N GLU A 80 12.77 4.81 -13.85
CA GLU A 80 12.97 5.46 -15.14
C GLU A 80 14.41 5.34 -15.64
N SER A 81 15.38 5.42 -14.73
CA SER A 81 16.81 5.35 -15.05
C SER A 81 17.37 3.94 -15.07
N LEU A 82 16.60 2.96 -14.55
CA LEU A 82 17.04 1.57 -14.52
C LEU A 82 17.19 0.98 -15.92
N VAL A 83 18.29 0.24 -16.14
CA VAL A 83 18.49 -0.54 -17.37
C VAL A 83 17.76 -1.88 -17.23
N TYR A 84 16.69 -2.06 -18.00
CA TYR A 84 15.92 -3.30 -18.02
C TYR A 84 16.55 -4.28 -19.01
N PRO A 85 16.83 -5.53 -18.61
CA PRO A 85 17.23 -6.60 -19.54
C PRO A 85 16.16 -6.85 -20.60
N ASP A 86 16.57 -7.26 -21.81
CA ASP A 86 15.62 -7.54 -22.92
C ASP A 86 14.59 -8.60 -22.57
N ASN A 87 14.96 -9.59 -21.74
CA ASN A 87 14.07 -10.65 -21.27
C ASN A 87 13.83 -10.51 -19.78
N CYS A 88 13.03 -9.52 -19.37
CA CYS A 88 12.72 -9.27 -17.98
C CYS A 88 11.21 -9.16 -17.72
N VAL A 89 10.85 -9.37 -16.47
CA VAL A 89 9.52 -9.11 -15.91
C VAL A 89 9.66 -8.31 -14.63
N VAL A 90 8.83 -7.29 -14.48
CA VAL A 90 8.77 -6.51 -13.24
C VAL A 90 7.67 -7.08 -12.35
N ILE A 91 8.05 -7.62 -11.18
CA ILE A 91 7.11 -8.09 -10.15
C ILE A 91 7.45 -7.32 -8.89
N ASP A 92 6.68 -6.26 -8.60
CA ASP A 92 7.02 -5.38 -7.48
C ASP A 92 5.83 -4.56 -6.98
N ASN A 93 6.02 -3.90 -5.84
CA ASN A 93 5.06 -3.00 -5.23
C ASN A 93 5.47 -1.55 -5.48
N PRO A 94 4.88 -0.89 -6.49
CA PRO A 94 5.21 0.49 -6.82
C PRO A 94 4.62 1.48 -5.83
N PRO A 95 5.15 2.71 -5.75
CA PRO A 95 4.49 3.82 -5.09
C PRO A 95 3.07 4.01 -5.65
N PHE A 96 2.06 3.89 -4.78
CA PHE A 96 0.66 3.89 -5.21
C PHE A 96 0.20 5.22 -5.81
N SER A 97 0.82 6.33 -5.40
CA SER A 97 0.52 7.68 -5.91
C SER A 97 0.80 7.83 -7.41
N ILE A 98 1.78 7.09 -7.94
CA ILE A 98 2.23 7.18 -9.33
C ILE A 98 2.06 5.89 -10.14
N VAL A 99 1.32 4.90 -9.62
CA VAL A 99 1.16 3.58 -10.26
C VAL A 99 0.71 3.67 -11.72
N SER A 100 -0.18 4.62 -12.05
CA SER A 100 -0.66 4.81 -13.42
C SER A 100 0.44 5.32 -14.37
N GLN A 101 1.37 6.13 -13.90
CA GLN A 101 2.52 6.60 -14.69
C GLN A 101 3.48 5.43 -14.96
N ILE A 102 3.74 4.63 -13.93
CA ILE A 102 4.59 3.44 -14.00
C ILE A 102 4.04 2.43 -14.99
N VAL A 103 2.74 2.13 -14.94
CA VAL A 103 2.10 1.21 -15.90
C VAL A 103 2.23 1.72 -17.33
N ARG A 104 1.96 3.00 -17.59
CA ARG A 104 2.13 3.59 -18.93
C ARG A 104 3.57 3.52 -19.43
N PHE A 105 4.55 3.71 -18.53
CA PHE A 105 5.96 3.60 -18.85
C PHE A 105 6.33 2.18 -19.31
N TYR A 106 5.87 1.13 -18.58
CA TYR A 106 6.13 -0.24 -18.96
C TYR A 106 5.40 -0.66 -20.24
N LEU A 107 4.14 -0.27 -20.39
CA LEU A 107 3.38 -0.52 -21.63
C LEU A 107 4.07 0.08 -22.85
N LYS A 108 4.52 1.35 -22.76
CA LYS A 108 5.23 2.02 -23.85
C LYS A 108 6.55 1.34 -24.24
N ARG A 109 7.23 0.70 -23.29
CA ARG A 109 8.49 -0.02 -23.51
C ARG A 109 8.32 -1.51 -23.79
N GLY A 110 7.11 -2.03 -23.78
CA GLY A 110 6.85 -3.46 -23.95
C GLY A 110 7.41 -4.33 -22.81
N ILE A 111 7.65 -3.76 -21.64
CA ILE A 111 8.15 -4.49 -20.48
C ILE A 111 6.99 -5.25 -19.85
N LYS A 112 7.19 -6.54 -19.58
CA LYS A 112 6.23 -7.36 -18.86
C LYS A 112 6.19 -6.96 -17.39
N PHE A 113 4.99 -6.90 -16.80
CA PHE A 113 4.86 -6.54 -15.39
C PHE A 113 3.69 -7.24 -14.69
N PHE A 114 3.85 -7.40 -13.38
CA PHE A 114 2.81 -7.75 -12.42
C PHE A 114 3.00 -6.86 -11.17
N LEU A 115 2.15 -5.86 -11.02
CA LEU A 115 2.32 -4.82 -10.01
C LEU A 115 1.22 -4.86 -8.96
N PHE A 116 1.61 -4.69 -7.70
CA PHE A 116 0.67 -4.42 -6.63
C PHE A 116 -0.01 -3.07 -6.88
N ALA A 117 -1.30 -2.98 -6.58
CA ALA A 117 -2.08 -1.77 -6.75
C ALA A 117 -3.18 -1.66 -5.68
N PRO A 118 -3.53 -0.45 -5.24
CA PRO A 118 -4.61 -0.28 -4.28
C PRO A 118 -5.94 -0.69 -4.92
N HIS A 119 -6.70 -1.56 -4.24
CA HIS A 119 -7.96 -2.08 -4.75
C HIS A 119 -8.97 -0.97 -5.11
N LEU A 120 -9.07 0.07 -4.28
CA LEU A 120 -10.05 1.14 -4.45
C LEU A 120 -9.80 2.01 -5.69
N THR A 121 -8.55 2.14 -6.13
CA THR A 121 -8.17 2.96 -7.29
C THR A 121 -7.82 2.15 -8.52
N LEU A 122 -8.09 0.85 -8.51
CA LEU A 122 -7.73 -0.08 -9.57
C LEU A 122 -8.33 0.32 -10.94
N PHE A 123 -9.49 0.94 -10.94
CA PHE A 123 -10.22 1.43 -12.11
C PHE A 123 -10.11 2.95 -12.29
N GLY A 124 -9.32 3.65 -11.48
CA GLY A 124 -9.21 5.10 -11.48
C GLY A 124 -8.49 5.69 -12.70
N ALA A 125 -7.87 4.86 -13.54
CA ALA A 125 -7.19 5.28 -14.75
C ALA A 125 -7.50 4.33 -15.90
N ASP A 126 -7.58 4.89 -17.11
CA ASP A 126 -7.65 4.11 -18.35
C ASP A 126 -6.24 3.60 -18.68
N LEU A 127 -6.05 2.30 -18.49
CA LEU A 127 -4.79 1.59 -18.68
C LEU A 127 -5.05 0.34 -19.50
N ASP A 128 -4.27 0.15 -20.53
CA ASP A 128 -4.33 -1.04 -21.41
C ASP A 128 -3.59 -2.22 -20.74
N CYS A 129 -4.17 -2.70 -19.65
CA CYS A 129 -3.66 -3.85 -18.90
C CYS A 129 -4.79 -4.57 -18.16
N THR A 130 -4.53 -5.81 -17.78
CA THR A 130 -5.46 -6.63 -17.01
C THR A 130 -5.44 -6.21 -15.53
N ARG A 131 -6.62 -6.12 -14.95
CA ARG A 131 -6.84 -5.87 -13.54
C ARG A 131 -7.18 -7.18 -12.84
N ILE A 132 -6.28 -7.67 -11.99
CA ILE A 132 -6.50 -8.90 -11.21
C ILE A 132 -7.08 -8.50 -9.86
N VAL A 133 -8.36 -8.72 -9.69
CA VAL A 133 -9.16 -8.29 -8.54
C VAL A 133 -9.18 -9.39 -7.49
N CYS A 134 -8.46 -9.19 -6.40
CA CYS A 134 -8.55 -10.04 -5.22
C CYS A 134 -8.98 -9.26 -3.96
N GLY A 135 -8.54 -8.01 -3.80
CA GLY A 135 -8.91 -7.16 -2.66
C GLY A 135 -8.43 -7.70 -1.32
N ALA A 136 -7.27 -8.37 -1.29
CA ALA A 136 -6.69 -8.91 -0.09
C ALA A 136 -6.15 -7.79 0.84
N ASP A 137 -6.34 -7.96 2.14
CA ASP A 137 -5.84 -7.04 3.15
C ASP A 137 -4.36 -7.35 3.45
N ILE A 138 -3.44 -6.55 2.93
CA ILE A 138 -2.01 -6.68 3.20
C ILE A 138 -1.61 -5.68 4.28
N VAL A 139 -0.94 -6.18 5.33
CA VAL A 139 -0.29 -5.33 6.34
C VAL A 139 1.16 -5.17 5.95
N TYR A 140 1.51 -4.00 5.44
CA TYR A 140 2.86 -3.66 5.01
C TYR A 140 3.81 -3.45 6.20
N GLU A 141 5.12 -3.47 5.98
CA GLU A 141 6.10 -3.35 7.05
C GLU A 141 6.02 -2.04 7.86
N ASN A 142 5.52 -0.97 7.25
CA ASN A 142 5.24 0.30 7.94
C ASN A 142 3.98 0.26 8.82
N GLY A 143 3.28 -0.89 8.89
CA GLY A 143 2.04 -1.09 9.64
C GLY A 143 0.77 -0.64 8.91
N ALA A 144 0.88 -0.09 7.70
CA ALA A 144 -0.30 0.28 6.91
C ALA A 144 -1.02 -0.98 6.43
N LYS A 145 -2.34 -1.05 6.68
CA LYS A 145 -3.21 -2.10 6.16
C LYS A 145 -3.92 -1.57 4.91
N VAL A 146 -3.63 -2.16 3.77
CA VAL A 146 -4.18 -1.72 2.48
C VAL A 146 -4.84 -2.88 1.75
N LYS A 147 -6.09 -2.66 1.28
CA LYS A 147 -6.73 -3.58 0.34
C LYS A 147 -5.99 -3.52 -0.99
N THR A 148 -5.39 -4.63 -1.37
CA THR A 148 -4.50 -4.74 -2.52
C THR A 148 -5.08 -5.65 -3.57
N SER A 149 -4.91 -5.29 -4.81
CA SER A 149 -5.17 -6.05 -6.03
C SER A 149 -3.98 -5.87 -6.96
N PHE A 150 -4.06 -6.29 -8.22
CA PHE A 150 -2.89 -6.29 -9.09
C PHE A 150 -3.21 -5.76 -10.49
N LEU A 151 -2.18 -5.25 -11.16
CA LEU A 151 -2.18 -4.83 -12.57
C LEU A 151 -1.12 -5.62 -13.32
N SER A 152 -1.45 -6.14 -14.50
CA SER A 152 -0.52 -6.92 -15.32
C SER A 152 -0.84 -6.80 -16.81
N ASN A 153 0.19 -6.90 -17.66
CA ASN A 153 0.04 -7.02 -19.11
C ASN A 153 0.31 -8.45 -19.62
N MET A 154 0.32 -9.46 -18.74
CA MET A 154 0.67 -10.84 -19.07
C MET A 154 -0.53 -11.79 -19.16
N PHE A 155 -1.76 -11.32 -18.90
CA PHE A 155 -2.96 -12.17 -18.86
C PHE A 155 -3.83 -12.06 -20.13
N GLY A 156 -3.21 -11.81 -21.27
CA GLY A 156 -3.91 -11.71 -22.56
C GLY A 156 -4.81 -10.49 -22.67
N GLU A 157 -5.94 -10.63 -23.40
CA GLU A 157 -6.88 -9.53 -23.68
C GLU A 157 -7.92 -9.31 -22.57
N SER A 158 -7.86 -10.05 -21.46
CA SER A 158 -8.82 -9.93 -20.37
C SER A 158 -8.65 -8.62 -19.61
N GLY A 159 -9.64 -7.74 -19.68
CA GLY A 159 -9.60 -6.45 -18.98
C GLY A 159 -9.71 -6.58 -17.46
N VAL A 160 -10.46 -7.57 -16.94
CA VAL A 160 -10.68 -7.80 -15.50
C VAL A 160 -10.78 -9.29 -15.20
N ILE A 161 -10.01 -9.73 -14.21
CA ILE A 161 -10.01 -11.10 -13.68
C ILE A 161 -10.29 -11.04 -12.20
N GLY A 162 -11.31 -11.76 -11.73
CA GLY A 162 -11.52 -11.99 -10.29
C GLY A 162 -10.79 -13.25 -9.85
N ASP A 163 -9.89 -13.17 -8.88
CA ASP A 163 -9.12 -14.33 -8.43
C ASP A 163 -9.31 -14.61 -6.94
N PRO A 164 -10.21 -15.54 -6.58
CA PRO A 164 -10.42 -15.93 -5.20
C PRO A 164 -9.30 -16.82 -4.65
N VAL A 165 -8.48 -17.47 -5.47
CA VAL A 165 -7.36 -18.31 -5.02
C VAL A 165 -6.24 -17.41 -4.54
N LEU A 166 -5.89 -16.40 -5.32
CA LEU A 166 -4.91 -15.38 -4.95
C LEU A 166 -5.32 -14.66 -3.65
N TYR A 167 -6.63 -14.32 -3.52
CA TYR A 167 -7.16 -13.76 -2.27
C TYR A 167 -6.91 -14.67 -1.07
N LYS A 168 -7.33 -15.95 -1.16
CA LYS A 168 -7.22 -16.90 -0.06
C LYS A 168 -5.77 -17.15 0.37
N GLY A 169 -4.85 -17.22 -0.58
CA GLY A 169 -3.44 -17.42 -0.28
C GLY A 169 -2.82 -16.24 0.45
N ILE A 170 -3.08 -15.01 -0.01
CA ILE A 170 -2.59 -13.81 0.67
C ILE A 170 -3.24 -13.67 2.05
N ASP A 171 -4.55 -13.90 2.16
CA ASP A 171 -5.29 -13.80 3.43
C ASP A 171 -4.76 -14.82 4.45
N ALA A 172 -4.47 -16.04 4.04
CA ALA A 172 -3.88 -17.07 4.92
C ALA A 172 -2.51 -16.64 5.47
N ILE A 173 -1.67 -16.00 4.66
CA ILE A 173 -0.36 -15.49 5.08
C ILE A 173 -0.53 -14.32 6.06
N CYS A 174 -1.42 -13.39 5.75
CA CYS A 174 -1.63 -12.17 6.56
C CYS A 174 -2.39 -12.44 7.85
N SER A 175 -3.23 -13.49 7.90
CA SER A 175 -4.02 -13.89 9.06
C SER A 175 -3.29 -14.89 9.97
N ALA A 176 -2.13 -15.42 9.54
CA ALA A 176 -1.33 -16.32 10.37
C ALA A 176 -0.99 -15.63 11.71
N PRO A 177 -1.14 -16.34 12.85
CA PRO A 177 -0.83 -15.77 14.15
C PRO A 177 0.63 -15.31 14.17
N LYS A 178 0.84 -14.01 14.30
CA LYS A 178 2.18 -13.46 14.56
C LYS A 178 2.64 -14.05 15.89
N ALA A 179 3.84 -14.64 15.91
CA ALA A 179 4.44 -15.12 17.16
C ALA A 179 4.29 -14.01 18.22
N GLU A 180 3.59 -14.32 19.31
CA GLU A 180 3.41 -13.33 20.37
C GLU A 180 4.79 -12.98 20.91
N LEU A 181 5.23 -11.76 20.68
CA LEU A 181 6.40 -11.24 21.37
C LEU A 181 6.12 -11.34 22.87
N PRO A 182 7.07 -11.86 23.67
CA PRO A 182 6.86 -12.00 25.10
C PRO A 182 6.42 -10.65 25.68
N LYS A 183 5.21 -10.59 26.20
CA LYS A 183 4.72 -9.42 26.91
C LYS A 183 5.58 -9.26 28.14
N TYR A 184 6.50 -8.29 28.13
CA TYR A 184 7.19 -7.89 29.34
C TYR A 184 6.14 -7.43 30.35
N LYS A 185 5.87 -8.26 31.37
CA LYS A 185 5.16 -7.79 32.55
C LYS A 185 6.08 -6.78 33.22
N TYR A 186 5.77 -5.52 33.09
CA TYR A 186 6.33 -4.50 33.99
C TYR A 186 5.92 -4.92 35.40
N LEU A 187 6.85 -5.46 36.16
CA LEU A 187 6.75 -5.52 37.60
C LEU A 187 6.77 -4.09 38.08
N SER A 188 5.62 -3.56 38.43
CA SER A 188 5.53 -2.29 39.13
C SER A 188 6.15 -2.50 40.51
N LEU A 189 7.45 -2.24 40.64
CA LEU A 189 8.11 -2.01 41.90
C LEU A 189 7.77 -0.58 42.37
N ILE A 190 6.54 -0.39 42.82
CA ILE A 190 6.20 0.71 43.70
C ILE A 190 5.61 0.06 44.92
N HIS A 191 6.42 -0.02 45.95
CA HIS A 191 6.04 0.22 47.33
C HIS A 191 7.23 -0.19 48.21
N ILE A 192 8.03 0.78 48.60
CA ILE A 192 8.29 1.10 50.01
C ILE A 192 8.60 2.58 50.08
#